data_e323b0d8e8922aa56856829a974894dc
#
_entry.id   e323b0d8e8922aa56856829a974894dc
#
_cell.length_a   1.000
_cell.length_b   1.000
_cell.length_c   1.000
_cell.angle_alpha   90.00
_cell.angle_beta   90.00
_cell.angle_gamma   90.00
#
_symmetry.space_group_name_H-M   'P 1'
#
loop_
_entity.id
_entity.type
_entity.pdbx_description
1 polymer ?
#
loop_
_entity_poly.entity_id
_entity_poly.type
_entity_poly.pdbx_seq_one_letter_code
_entity_poly.pdbx_strand_id
1 'polypeptide(L)'
;ARPPAASRVNLFAQADGVMKVDVEALLQINAIDGLTVATFPSNRLVRARQRVATIKIIPFAVRESELAQAEALGKASAAVIAVRPLQSCAVGVILVGSRAAQPRIEAGVYPAIESRVTELGSHVLATRYTDAEEQEIADAIGELREAGAQLLIIAGETSIMDRDDVTPQGI
;
A
#
# COMPACT_ATOMS: atom_id res chain seq x y z
N ALA A 1 -19.30 -10.48 4.57
CA ALA A 1 -19.05 -11.72 5.33
C ALA A 1 -19.85 -12.88 4.71
N ARG A 2 -19.35 -14.10 4.81
CA ARG A 2 -20.12 -15.30 4.48
C ARG A 2 -20.80 -15.82 5.77
N PRO A 3 -21.95 -16.50 5.66
CA PRO A 3 -22.60 -17.10 6.82
C PRO A 3 -21.63 -17.95 7.63
N PRO A 4 -21.78 -18.00 8.96
CA PRO A 4 -20.91 -18.80 9.81
C PRO A 4 -21.05 -20.28 9.46
N ALA A 5 -19.92 -20.96 9.36
CA ALA A 5 -19.84 -22.41 9.27
C ALA A 5 -18.93 -22.89 10.39
N ALA A 6 -19.44 -23.78 11.25
CA ALA A 6 -18.68 -24.37 12.35
C ALA A 6 -17.98 -23.34 13.24
N SER A 7 -18.73 -22.46 13.92
CA SER A 7 -18.25 -21.43 14.87
C SER A 7 -17.19 -20.44 14.30
N ARG A 8 -17.18 -20.21 13.01
CA ARG A 8 -16.20 -19.39 12.33
C ARG A 8 -16.83 -18.46 11.29
N VAL A 9 -16.38 -17.19 11.25
CA VAL A 9 -16.71 -16.20 10.22
C VAL A 9 -15.43 -15.77 9.52
N ASN A 10 -15.43 -15.81 8.20
CA ASN A 10 -14.33 -15.30 7.37
C ASN A 10 -14.70 -13.95 6.78
N LEU A 11 -13.78 -12.98 6.87
CA LEU A 11 -13.88 -11.68 6.23
C LEU A 11 -13.03 -11.68 4.96
N PHE A 12 -13.59 -11.06 3.91
CA PHE A 12 -12.94 -10.99 2.60
C PHE A 12 -12.83 -9.54 2.15
N ALA A 13 -11.70 -9.17 1.54
CA ALA A 13 -11.53 -7.87 0.91
C ALA A 13 -12.56 -7.69 -0.22
N GLN A 14 -13.15 -6.50 -0.30
CA GLN A 14 -14.12 -6.16 -1.35
C GLN A 14 -13.42 -5.58 -2.59
N ALA A 15 -12.23 -5.01 -2.42
CA ALA A 15 -11.42 -4.41 -3.47
C ALA A 15 -9.94 -4.72 -3.24
N ASP A 16 -9.13 -4.51 -4.28
CA ASP A 16 -7.68 -4.43 -4.14
C ASP A 16 -7.34 -3.21 -3.29
N GLY A 17 -6.41 -3.37 -2.33
CA GLY A 17 -6.11 -2.27 -1.43
C GLY A 17 -5.10 -2.60 -0.36
N VAL A 18 -4.86 -1.63 0.49
CA VAL A 18 -3.97 -1.76 1.65
C VAL A 18 -4.80 -2.03 2.90
N MET A 19 -4.51 -3.16 3.53
CA MET A 19 -5.16 -3.54 4.78
C MET A 19 -4.69 -2.66 5.93
N LYS A 20 -5.64 -2.18 6.74
CA LYS A 20 -5.40 -1.45 7.98
C LYS A 20 -6.05 -2.21 9.13
N VAL A 21 -5.33 -2.30 10.22
CA VAL A 21 -5.78 -2.97 11.44
C VAL A 21 -5.61 -2.02 12.62
N ASP A 22 -6.69 -1.81 13.37
CA ASP A 22 -6.61 -1.21 14.70
C ASP A 22 -6.10 -2.28 15.67
N VAL A 23 -4.80 -2.25 15.90
CA VAL A 23 -4.11 -3.28 16.70
C VAL A 23 -4.58 -3.26 18.14
N GLU A 24 -4.84 -2.09 18.70
CA GLU A 24 -5.29 -1.94 20.08
C GLU A 24 -6.71 -2.54 20.28
N ALA A 25 -7.65 -2.16 19.43
CA ALA A 25 -8.99 -2.74 19.45
C ALA A 25 -8.96 -4.26 19.20
N LEU A 26 -8.12 -4.73 18.29
CA LEU A 26 -7.94 -6.15 18.00
C LEU A 26 -7.41 -6.93 19.21
N LEU A 27 -6.42 -6.37 19.91
CA LEU A 27 -5.86 -6.98 21.13
C LEU A 27 -6.90 -7.04 22.26
N GLN A 28 -7.69 -5.98 22.46
CA GLN A 28 -8.77 -5.96 23.45
C GLN A 28 -9.84 -7.00 23.13
N ILE A 29 -10.23 -7.16 21.86
CA ILE A 29 -11.18 -8.20 21.44
C ILE A 29 -10.60 -9.60 21.69
N ASN A 30 -9.34 -9.82 21.35
CA ASN A 30 -8.66 -11.11 21.55
C ASN A 30 -8.37 -11.44 23.02
N ALA A 31 -8.46 -10.46 23.93
CA ALA A 31 -8.38 -10.67 25.37
C ALA A 31 -9.69 -11.22 25.98
N ILE A 32 -10.80 -11.18 25.22
CA ILE A 32 -12.07 -11.74 25.66
C ILE A 32 -12.00 -13.27 25.56
N ASP A 33 -12.30 -13.97 26.67
CA ASP A 33 -12.23 -15.42 26.70
C ASP A 33 -13.18 -16.06 25.67
N GLY A 34 -12.71 -17.07 24.99
CA GLY A 34 -13.45 -17.81 23.98
C GLY A 34 -13.58 -17.16 22.60
N LEU A 35 -13.08 -15.94 22.39
CA LEU A 35 -13.06 -15.26 21.09
C LEU A 35 -11.65 -15.17 20.53
N THR A 36 -11.54 -15.30 19.21
CA THR A 36 -10.28 -15.11 18.51
C THR A 36 -10.52 -14.46 17.14
N VAL A 37 -9.78 -13.41 16.85
CA VAL A 37 -9.72 -12.76 15.56
C VAL A 37 -8.29 -12.86 15.03
N ALA A 38 -8.10 -13.64 13.98
CA ALA A 38 -6.83 -13.75 13.26
C ALA A 38 -6.90 -12.96 11.97
N THR A 39 -5.85 -12.20 11.66
CA THR A 39 -5.79 -11.33 10.49
C THR A 39 -4.38 -11.24 9.93
N PHE A 40 -4.23 -10.71 8.73
CA PHE A 40 -2.94 -10.27 8.21
C PHE A 40 -2.44 -9.03 8.97
N PRO A 41 -1.12 -8.76 8.95
CA PRO A 41 -0.58 -7.53 9.52
C PRO A 41 -1.11 -6.29 8.79
N SER A 42 -1.16 -5.16 9.51
CA SER A 42 -1.48 -3.86 8.94
C SER A 42 -0.48 -3.50 7.83
N ASN A 43 -0.91 -2.68 6.88
CA ASN A 43 -0.16 -2.21 5.70
C ASN A 43 0.15 -3.29 4.64
N ARG A 44 -0.46 -4.45 4.73
CA ARG A 44 -0.34 -5.48 3.69
C ARG A 44 -1.23 -5.16 2.49
N LEU A 45 -0.69 -5.30 1.28
CA LEU A 45 -1.49 -5.30 0.06
C LEU A 45 -2.35 -6.57 0.02
N VAL A 46 -3.63 -6.41 -0.27
CA VAL A 46 -4.60 -7.50 -0.42
C VAL A 46 -5.38 -7.32 -1.71
N ARG A 47 -5.84 -8.43 -2.28
CA ARG A 47 -6.64 -8.45 -3.50
C ARG A 47 -8.11 -8.63 -3.18
N ALA A 48 -8.98 -8.18 -4.07
CA ALA A 48 -10.41 -8.42 -4.01
C ALA A 48 -10.70 -9.92 -3.83
N ARG A 49 -11.66 -10.25 -2.96
CA ARG A 49 -12.03 -11.62 -2.59
C ARG A 49 -10.98 -12.40 -1.79
N GLN A 50 -9.83 -11.82 -1.48
CA GLN A 50 -8.86 -12.43 -0.57
C GLN A 50 -9.43 -12.48 0.84
N ARG A 51 -9.29 -13.62 1.53
CA ARG A 51 -9.63 -13.72 2.96
C ARG A 51 -8.62 -12.90 3.75
N VAL A 52 -9.10 -11.92 4.51
CA VAL A 52 -8.27 -10.98 5.27
C VAL A 52 -8.31 -11.22 6.77
N ALA A 53 -9.39 -11.82 7.26
CA ALA A 53 -9.49 -12.20 8.66
C ALA A 53 -10.40 -13.40 8.86
N THR A 54 -10.25 -14.04 10.01
CA THR A 54 -11.13 -15.09 10.50
C THR A 54 -11.47 -14.81 11.96
N ILE A 55 -12.75 -14.74 12.26
CA ILE A 55 -13.29 -14.65 13.63
C ILE A 55 -13.73 -16.05 14.02
N LYS A 56 -13.34 -16.51 15.19
CA LYS A 56 -13.67 -17.83 15.69
C LYS A 56 -14.15 -17.77 17.15
N ILE A 57 -15.18 -18.55 17.46
CA ILE A 57 -15.58 -18.89 18.81
C ILE A 57 -14.92 -20.22 19.13
N ILE A 58 -14.09 -20.27 20.17
CA ILE A 58 -13.31 -21.46 20.54
C ILE A 58 -14.16 -22.52 21.23
N PRO A 59 -14.93 -22.19 22.31
CA PRO A 59 -15.82 -23.15 22.94
C PRO A 59 -17.09 -23.37 22.11
N PHE A 60 -17.93 -24.31 22.53
CA PHE A 60 -19.26 -24.55 21.92
C PHE A 60 -20.21 -23.36 22.04
N ALA A 61 -20.07 -22.55 23.09
CA ALA A 61 -20.84 -21.35 23.34
C ALA A 61 -19.99 -20.34 24.15
N VAL A 62 -20.25 -19.06 23.97
CA VAL A 62 -19.74 -17.95 24.79
C VAL A 62 -20.92 -17.25 25.45
N ARG A 63 -20.70 -16.59 26.58
CA ARG A 63 -21.73 -15.79 27.24
C ARG A 63 -22.09 -14.59 26.38
N GLU A 64 -23.37 -14.21 26.43
CA GLU A 64 -23.86 -13.05 25.69
C GLU A 64 -23.13 -11.76 26.10
N SER A 65 -22.75 -11.65 27.39
CA SER A 65 -21.96 -10.51 27.88
C SER A 65 -20.58 -10.37 27.20
N GLU A 66 -19.92 -11.49 26.93
CA GLU A 66 -18.62 -11.51 26.21
C GLU A 66 -18.77 -11.07 24.74
N LEU A 67 -19.84 -11.54 24.10
CA LEU A 67 -20.17 -11.13 22.73
C LEU A 67 -20.53 -9.64 22.68
N ALA A 68 -21.35 -9.16 23.60
CA ALA A 68 -21.72 -7.75 23.71
C ALA A 68 -20.49 -6.85 23.95
N GLN A 69 -19.53 -7.29 24.77
CA GLN A 69 -18.28 -6.59 24.99
C GLN A 69 -17.45 -6.49 23.70
N ALA A 70 -17.31 -7.59 22.96
CA ALA A 70 -16.59 -7.60 21.69
C ALA A 70 -17.25 -6.68 20.66
N GLU A 71 -18.58 -6.70 20.57
CA GLU A 71 -19.34 -5.80 19.70
C GLU A 71 -19.16 -4.32 20.09
N ALA A 72 -19.16 -4.01 21.38
CA ALA A 72 -18.94 -2.65 21.88
C ALA A 72 -17.54 -2.13 21.48
N LEU A 73 -16.51 -2.95 21.67
CA LEU A 73 -15.14 -2.63 21.23
C LEU A 73 -15.05 -2.43 19.71
N GLY A 74 -15.70 -3.31 18.94
CA GLY A 74 -15.76 -3.19 17.49
C GLY A 74 -16.48 -1.93 16.99
N LYS A 75 -17.51 -1.48 17.73
CA LYS A 75 -18.26 -0.24 17.41
C LYS A 75 -17.54 1.01 17.88
N ALA A 76 -16.75 0.95 18.94
CA ALA A 76 -15.96 2.09 19.45
C ALA A 76 -14.79 2.45 18.52
N SER A 77 -14.23 1.47 17.82
CA SER A 77 -13.24 1.71 16.75
C SER A 77 -13.93 2.14 15.46
N ALA A 78 -13.32 3.08 14.74
CA ALA A 78 -13.80 3.47 13.41
C ALA A 78 -13.88 2.27 12.45
N ALA A 79 -12.89 1.37 12.52
CA ALA A 79 -12.88 0.05 11.90
C ALA A 79 -11.74 -0.79 12.47
N VAL A 80 -12.04 -1.90 13.14
CA VAL A 80 -10.99 -2.83 13.63
C VAL A 80 -10.14 -3.37 12.48
N ILE A 81 -10.79 -3.66 11.36
CA ILE A 81 -10.13 -4.11 10.12
C ILE A 81 -10.77 -3.37 8.95
N ALA A 82 -9.95 -2.71 8.14
CA ALA A 82 -10.37 -2.03 6.94
C ALA A 82 -9.43 -2.36 5.76
N VAL A 83 -9.95 -2.27 4.55
CA VAL A 83 -9.15 -2.25 3.32
C VAL A 83 -9.31 -0.87 2.70
N ARG A 84 -8.21 -0.14 2.58
CA ARG A 84 -8.14 1.13 1.85
C ARG A 84 -7.91 0.82 0.38
N PRO A 85 -8.89 1.07 -0.50
CA PRO A 85 -8.73 0.80 -1.93
C PRO A 85 -7.54 1.54 -2.52
N LEU A 86 -6.85 0.89 -3.47
CA LEU A 86 -5.85 1.57 -4.28
C LEU A 86 -6.54 2.64 -5.13
N GLN A 87 -5.87 3.76 -5.28
CA GLN A 87 -6.30 4.84 -6.17
C GLN A 87 -5.35 4.88 -7.37
N SER A 88 -5.92 5.00 -8.56
CA SER A 88 -5.14 5.18 -9.78
C SER A 88 -4.50 6.58 -9.79
N CYS A 89 -3.21 6.63 -10.11
CA CYS A 89 -2.43 7.85 -10.26
C CYS A 89 -1.81 7.93 -11.64
N ALA A 90 -1.70 9.16 -12.16
CA ALA A 90 -0.83 9.48 -13.29
C ALA A 90 0.61 9.64 -12.76
N VAL A 91 1.51 8.77 -13.18
CA VAL A 91 2.88 8.69 -12.67
C VAL A 91 3.85 9.26 -13.69
N GLY A 92 4.63 10.27 -13.30
CA GLY A 92 5.80 10.73 -14.03
C GLY A 92 7.03 9.94 -13.62
N VAL A 93 7.85 9.51 -14.57
CA VAL A 93 9.11 8.79 -14.30
C VAL A 93 10.28 9.61 -14.77
N ILE A 94 11.26 9.86 -13.89
CA ILE A 94 12.53 10.50 -14.22
C ILE A 94 13.62 9.47 -14.05
N LEU A 95 14.33 9.21 -15.13
CA LEU A 95 15.51 8.33 -15.15
C LEU A 95 16.76 9.21 -15.19
N VAL A 96 17.62 9.05 -14.19
CA VAL A 96 18.82 9.90 -14.01
C VAL A 96 20.08 9.10 -14.25
N GLY A 97 20.96 9.60 -15.10
CA GLY A 97 22.26 8.97 -15.35
C GLY A 97 22.97 9.55 -16.56
N SER A 98 24.22 9.14 -16.75
CA SER A 98 25.01 9.57 -17.91
C SER A 98 24.42 9.03 -19.22
N ARG A 99 24.70 9.71 -20.34
CA ARG A 99 24.30 9.25 -21.69
C ARG A 99 24.76 7.83 -21.99
N ALA A 100 25.92 7.43 -21.47
CA ALA A 100 26.45 6.08 -21.66
C ALA A 100 25.62 5.02 -20.92
N ALA A 101 25.01 5.38 -19.81
CA ALA A 101 24.19 4.50 -19.00
C ALA A 101 22.72 4.42 -19.46
N GLN A 102 22.25 5.37 -20.24
CA GLN A 102 20.86 5.51 -20.67
C GLN A 102 20.26 4.19 -21.19
N PRO A 103 20.86 3.47 -22.18
CA PRO A 103 20.27 2.24 -22.69
C PRO A 103 20.12 1.15 -21.61
N ARG A 104 21.05 1.09 -20.67
CA ARG A 104 21.02 0.12 -19.57
C ARG A 104 19.95 0.48 -18.54
N ILE A 105 19.79 1.76 -18.21
CA ILE A 105 18.78 2.24 -17.27
C ILE A 105 17.39 2.07 -17.86
N GLU A 106 17.19 2.47 -19.11
CA GLU A 106 15.90 2.31 -19.80
C GLU A 106 15.50 0.84 -19.93
N ALA A 107 16.43 -0.05 -20.26
CA ALA A 107 16.14 -1.48 -20.40
C ALA A 107 16.00 -2.22 -19.06
N GLY A 108 16.73 -1.81 -18.03
CA GLY A 108 16.80 -2.52 -16.74
C GLY A 108 15.91 -1.94 -15.64
N VAL A 109 15.77 -0.62 -15.59
CA VAL A 109 15.05 0.05 -14.49
C VAL A 109 13.61 0.37 -14.88
N TYR A 110 13.38 0.96 -16.04
CA TYR A 110 12.06 1.42 -16.46
C TYR A 110 11.00 0.32 -16.48
N PRO A 111 11.23 -0.90 -17.05
CA PRO A 111 10.20 -1.94 -17.10
C PRO A 111 9.76 -2.40 -15.70
N ALA A 112 10.67 -2.38 -14.73
CA ALA A 112 10.35 -2.74 -13.35
C ALA A 112 9.47 -1.67 -12.67
N ILE A 113 9.67 -0.40 -12.99
CA ILE A 113 8.82 0.71 -12.51
C ILE A 113 7.45 0.61 -13.17
N GLU A 114 7.39 0.48 -14.49
CA GLU A 114 6.15 0.39 -15.25
C GLU A 114 5.27 -0.78 -14.80
N SER A 115 5.87 -1.96 -14.60
CA SER A 115 5.16 -3.14 -14.08
C SER A 115 4.54 -2.86 -12.71
N ARG A 116 5.29 -2.28 -11.77
CA ARG A 116 4.78 -1.96 -10.43
C ARG A 116 3.67 -0.91 -10.45
N VAL A 117 3.83 0.13 -11.27
CA VAL A 117 2.83 1.19 -11.44
C VAL A 117 1.52 0.58 -11.96
N THR A 118 1.62 -0.26 -12.99
CA THR A 118 0.46 -0.91 -13.62
C THR A 118 -0.20 -1.94 -12.69
N GLU A 119 0.59 -2.76 -11.99
CA GLU A 119 0.07 -3.75 -11.04
C GLU A 119 -0.70 -3.12 -9.87
N LEU A 120 -0.39 -1.87 -9.52
CA LEU A 120 -1.10 -1.10 -8.51
C LEU A 120 -2.29 -0.30 -9.07
N GLY A 121 -2.63 -0.47 -10.35
CA GLY A 121 -3.77 0.17 -10.99
C GLY A 121 -3.52 1.61 -11.43
N SER A 122 -2.25 2.05 -11.43
CA SER A 122 -1.80 3.36 -11.93
C SER A 122 -1.25 3.24 -13.36
N HIS A 123 -0.90 4.35 -13.98
CA HIS A 123 -0.29 4.36 -15.31
C HIS A 123 0.86 5.36 -15.38
N VAL A 124 1.86 5.05 -16.20
CA VAL A 124 2.94 5.99 -16.52
C VAL A 124 2.41 7.02 -17.50
N LEU A 125 2.38 8.28 -17.08
CA LEU A 125 1.95 9.42 -17.90
C LEU A 125 3.02 9.81 -18.92
N ALA A 126 4.24 9.96 -18.44
CA ALA A 126 5.41 10.29 -19.27
C ALA A 126 6.70 9.92 -18.54
N THR A 127 7.75 9.75 -19.32
CA THR A 127 9.11 9.48 -18.84
C THR A 127 10.04 10.56 -19.33
N ARG A 128 11.00 10.98 -18.48
CA ARG A 128 12.11 11.84 -18.82
C ARG A 128 13.42 11.16 -18.50
N TYR A 129 14.43 11.39 -19.30
CA TYR A 129 15.80 11.03 -19.00
C TYR A 129 16.61 12.31 -18.83
N THR A 130 17.38 12.40 -17.75
CA THR A 130 18.23 13.55 -17.43
C THR A 130 19.65 13.11 -17.11
N ASP A 131 20.61 13.97 -17.38
CA ASP A 131 21.93 13.83 -16.77
C ASP A 131 21.82 14.05 -15.24
N ALA A 132 22.87 13.70 -14.51
CA ALA A 132 22.90 13.82 -13.04
C ALA A 132 23.25 15.27 -12.64
N GLU A 133 22.40 16.21 -13.06
CA GLU A 133 22.52 17.64 -12.79
C GLU A 133 21.25 18.14 -12.08
N GLU A 134 21.44 18.91 -11.02
CA GLU A 134 20.35 19.46 -10.19
C GLU A 134 19.26 20.13 -11.01
N GLN A 135 19.68 21.05 -11.90
CA GLN A 135 18.74 21.86 -12.67
C GLN A 135 17.95 21.01 -13.67
N GLU A 136 18.57 20.03 -14.32
CA GLU A 136 17.88 19.14 -15.26
C GLU A 136 16.83 18.27 -14.55
N ILE A 137 17.12 17.81 -13.33
CA ILE A 137 16.17 17.06 -12.50
C ILE A 137 15.00 17.97 -12.10
N ALA A 138 15.29 19.20 -11.64
CA ALA A 138 14.27 20.18 -11.27
C ALA A 138 13.35 20.53 -12.44
N ASP A 139 13.93 20.76 -13.62
CA ASP A 139 13.17 21.07 -14.85
C ASP A 139 12.27 19.90 -15.24
N ALA A 140 12.77 18.66 -15.21
CA ALA A 140 11.98 17.47 -15.50
C ALA A 140 10.84 17.25 -14.51
N ILE A 141 11.04 17.57 -13.22
CA ILE A 141 9.98 17.58 -12.20
C ILE A 141 8.92 18.61 -12.56
N GLY A 142 9.32 19.82 -12.91
CA GLY A 142 8.42 20.90 -13.34
C GLY A 142 7.57 20.49 -14.53
N GLU A 143 8.20 20.01 -15.60
CA GLU A 143 7.51 19.54 -16.82
C GLU A 143 6.49 18.44 -16.55
N LEU A 144 6.85 17.41 -15.76
CA LEU A 144 5.96 16.31 -15.47
C LEU A 144 4.78 16.73 -14.58
N ARG A 145 5.00 17.67 -13.64
CA ARG A 145 3.92 18.24 -12.82
C ARG A 145 2.95 19.06 -13.67
N GLU A 146 3.46 19.90 -14.56
CA GLU A 146 2.64 20.66 -15.50
C GLU A 146 1.85 19.76 -16.45
N ALA A 147 2.43 18.63 -16.86
CA ALA A 147 1.74 17.60 -17.64
C ALA A 147 0.65 16.84 -16.85
N GLY A 148 0.55 17.04 -15.54
CA GLY A 148 -0.48 16.45 -14.69
C GLY A 148 -0.05 15.20 -13.92
N ALA A 149 1.25 14.93 -13.76
CA ALA A 149 1.71 13.85 -12.91
C ALA A 149 1.32 14.10 -11.45
N GLN A 150 0.70 13.09 -10.83
CA GLN A 150 0.25 13.11 -9.45
C GLN A 150 1.28 12.48 -8.49
N LEU A 151 2.15 11.63 -9.05
CA LEU A 151 3.25 10.98 -8.36
C LEU A 151 4.47 11.03 -9.28
N LEU A 152 5.64 11.32 -8.71
CA LEU A 152 6.91 11.27 -9.43
C LEU A 152 7.76 10.13 -8.86
N ILE A 153 8.34 9.34 -9.74
CA ILE A 153 9.33 8.31 -9.41
C ILE A 153 10.64 8.70 -10.07
N ILE A 154 11.67 8.93 -9.27
CA ILE A 154 13.02 9.25 -9.73
C ILE A 154 13.90 8.04 -9.46
N ALA A 155 14.59 7.54 -10.49
CA ALA A 155 15.46 6.37 -10.38
C ALA A 155 16.63 6.46 -11.36
N GLY A 156 17.77 5.88 -11.00
CA GLY A 156 18.92 5.93 -11.89
C GLY A 156 20.23 5.51 -11.24
N GLU A 157 21.34 6.08 -11.67
CA GLU A 157 22.68 5.82 -11.16
C GLU A 157 23.03 6.66 -9.94
N THR A 158 22.30 7.75 -9.69
CA THR A 158 22.59 8.67 -8.58
C THR A 158 22.13 8.10 -7.25
N SER A 159 22.91 8.37 -6.20
CA SER A 159 22.53 8.08 -4.83
C SER A 159 21.40 9.00 -4.36
N ILE A 160 20.65 8.53 -3.38
CA ILE A 160 19.65 9.31 -2.62
C ILE A 160 19.85 9.12 -1.11
N MET A 161 21.07 8.73 -0.73
CA MET A 161 21.40 8.39 0.67
C MET A 161 21.68 9.63 1.50
N ASP A 162 22.17 10.71 0.87
CA ASP A 162 22.50 11.98 1.51
C ASP A 162 21.64 13.09 0.88
N ARG A 163 21.29 14.10 1.70
CA ARG A 163 20.63 15.31 1.22
C ARG A 163 21.49 16.11 0.23
N ASP A 164 22.82 15.90 0.28
CA ASP A 164 23.79 16.57 -0.59
C ASP A 164 24.03 15.79 -1.90
N ASP A 165 23.38 14.64 -2.10
CA ASP A 165 23.35 13.96 -3.39
C ASP A 165 22.58 14.79 -4.44
N VAL A 166 22.94 14.67 -5.71
CA VAL A 166 22.37 15.47 -6.80
C VAL A 166 20.85 15.32 -6.91
N THR A 167 20.32 14.11 -6.78
CA THR A 167 18.87 13.88 -6.88
C THR A 167 18.08 14.56 -5.77
N PRO A 168 18.42 14.44 -4.48
CA PRO A 168 17.78 15.22 -3.42
C PRO A 168 17.91 16.73 -3.59
N GLN A 169 19.00 17.22 -4.14
CA GLN A 169 19.19 18.66 -4.38
C GLN A 169 18.28 19.19 -5.50
N GLY A 170 17.96 18.37 -6.50
CA GLY A 170 17.05 18.74 -7.59
C GLY A 170 15.57 18.64 -7.25
N ILE A 171 15.20 18.13 -6.05
CA ILE A 171 13.80 18.01 -5.58
C ILE A 171 13.39 19.25 -4.79
#